data_7fbeaeb034ca671f4f074724b1cb1b91
#
_entry.id   7fbeaeb034ca671f4f074724b1cb1b91
#
_cell.length_a   1.000
_cell.length_b   1.000
_cell.length_c   1.000
_cell.angle_alpha   90.00
_cell.angle_beta   90.00
_cell.angle_gamma   90.00
#
_symmetry.space_group_name_H-M   'P 1'
#
loop_
_entity.id
_entity.type
_entity.pdbx_description
1 polymer ?
#
loop_
_entity_poly.entity_id
_entity_poly.type
_entity_poly.pdbx_seq_one_letter_code
_entity_poly.pdbx_strand_id
1 'polypeptide(L)'
;AFDQETGDFVWQLLIPKLGAGKVSDWEYVGLCSSPVIEDGKVYVVTNRGEAVCLDIDGLADGNDGPFSDEAKYMSADGSLVELSDQHADILWIYDMREELGVFPHNVSSCSPLIIDDILYVATSNGVDWSHNNIPAPFSPSLIALSKVDGSLLGEEASQVSERVLHASWSSPAYGEINGVPRLIWGGGDGICYAFESKPVVGPD
;
A
#
# COMPACT_ATOMS: atom_id res chain seq x y z
N ALA A 1 10.93 13.74 -1.51
CA ALA A 1 11.67 13.72 -2.76
C ALA A 1 12.90 14.61 -2.66
N PHE A 2 13.92 14.26 -3.41
CA PHE A 2 15.16 15.02 -3.52
C PHE A 2 15.60 15.03 -4.98
N ASP A 3 16.19 16.13 -5.43
CA ASP A 3 16.80 16.19 -6.74
C ASP A 3 18.00 15.23 -6.81
N GLN A 4 18.06 14.42 -7.85
CA GLN A 4 19.08 13.37 -7.96
C GLN A 4 20.48 13.91 -8.25
N GLU A 5 20.60 15.06 -8.92
CA GLU A 5 21.87 15.64 -9.32
C GLU A 5 22.45 16.56 -8.23
N THR A 6 21.60 17.37 -7.60
CA THR A 6 22.01 18.36 -6.62
C THR A 6 21.85 17.90 -5.17
N GLY A 7 20.92 16.99 -4.92
CA GLY A 7 20.52 16.56 -3.57
C GLY A 7 19.61 17.57 -2.86
N ASP A 8 19.12 18.57 -3.57
CA ASP A 8 18.21 19.55 -3.00
C ASP A 8 16.87 18.90 -2.66
N PHE A 9 16.27 19.37 -1.56
CA PHE A 9 14.94 18.95 -1.16
C PHE A 9 13.90 19.50 -2.14
N VAL A 10 13.00 18.60 -2.62
CA VAL A 10 11.93 18.96 -3.55
C VAL A 10 10.60 19.04 -2.82
N TRP A 11 10.05 17.89 -2.39
CA TRP A 11 8.80 17.85 -1.63
C TRP A 11 8.77 16.65 -0.66
N GLN A 12 7.81 16.68 0.26
CA GLN A 12 7.57 15.59 1.21
C GLN A 12 6.08 15.26 1.34
N LEU A 13 5.80 13.99 1.58
CA LEU A 13 4.53 13.51 2.13
C LEU A 13 4.71 13.22 3.61
N LEU A 14 3.98 13.92 4.47
CA LEU A 14 3.93 13.62 5.89
C LEU A 14 2.74 12.70 6.17
N ILE A 15 3.02 11.54 6.79
CA ILE A 15 1.99 10.56 7.16
C ILE A 15 2.05 10.34 8.67
N PRO A 16 1.30 11.13 9.46
CA PRO A 16 1.23 10.92 10.90
C PRO A 16 0.67 9.54 11.21
N LYS A 17 1.31 8.79 12.11
CA LYS A 17 0.81 7.52 12.57
C LYS A 17 -0.36 7.75 13.53
N LEU A 18 -1.57 7.63 13.01
CA LEU A 18 -2.80 7.65 13.81
C LEU A 18 -2.93 6.37 14.65
N GLY A 19 -4.02 6.20 15.36
CA GLY A 19 -4.30 4.97 16.15
C GLY A 19 -4.46 3.70 15.31
N ALA A 20 -4.63 3.84 14.00
CA ALA A 20 -4.71 2.76 13.05
C ALA A 20 -3.42 1.91 13.00
N GLY A 21 -3.54 0.58 12.99
CA GLY A 21 -2.39 -0.32 12.92
C GLY A 21 -1.42 -0.21 14.10
N LYS A 22 -1.82 0.43 15.19
CA LYS A 22 -1.10 0.40 16.47
C LYS A 22 -1.33 -0.96 17.12
N VAL A 23 -0.73 -1.98 16.57
CA VAL A 23 -0.79 -3.30 17.15
C VAL A 23 0.60 -3.61 17.71
N SER A 24 0.65 -3.90 19.01
CA SER A 24 1.85 -4.33 19.73
C SER A 24 2.98 -3.29 19.84
N ASP A 25 4.18 -3.77 19.84
CA ASP A 25 5.45 -3.20 20.27
C ASP A 25 6.06 -2.22 19.24
N TRP A 26 5.46 -2.11 18.03
CA TRP A 26 6.04 -1.34 16.92
C TRP A 26 5.27 -0.04 16.64
N GLU A 27 4.72 0.57 17.65
CA GLU A 27 3.89 1.78 17.47
C GLU A 27 4.65 3.00 16.92
N TYR A 28 5.96 3.00 17.02
CA TYR A 28 6.81 4.09 16.54
C TYR A 28 7.47 3.81 15.19
N VAL A 29 7.13 2.71 14.53
CA VAL A 29 7.62 2.42 13.18
C VAL A 29 6.97 3.36 12.19
N GLY A 30 7.78 4.00 11.35
CA GLY A 30 7.33 4.87 10.28
C GLY A 30 6.94 4.12 9.01
N LEU A 31 7.19 4.76 7.88
CA LEU A 31 6.94 4.20 6.54
C LEU A 31 8.02 3.17 6.19
N CYS A 32 7.62 1.91 6.00
CA CYS A 32 8.52 0.80 5.70
C CYS A 32 8.41 0.30 4.26
N SER A 33 7.49 0.82 3.48
CA SER A 33 7.32 0.53 2.06
C SER A 33 8.31 1.31 1.22
N SER A 34 8.95 0.67 0.24
CA SER A 34 9.68 1.37 -0.80
C SER A 34 8.70 1.77 -1.91
N PRO A 35 8.72 3.01 -2.37
CA PRO A 35 7.84 3.44 -3.46
C PRO A 35 8.25 2.79 -4.79
N VAL A 36 7.29 2.68 -5.71
CA VAL A 36 7.52 2.42 -7.13
C VAL A 36 7.12 3.66 -7.93
N ILE A 37 7.88 3.98 -8.96
CA ILE A 37 7.69 5.17 -9.80
C ILE A 37 7.48 4.72 -11.24
N GLU A 38 6.40 5.20 -11.86
CA GLU A 38 6.09 4.97 -13.26
C GLU A 38 5.24 6.10 -13.82
N ASP A 39 5.53 6.53 -15.04
CA ASP A 39 4.74 7.51 -15.81
C ASP A 39 4.43 8.81 -15.03
N GLY A 40 5.44 9.38 -14.34
CA GLY A 40 5.27 10.61 -13.56
C GLY A 40 4.49 10.44 -12.26
N LYS A 41 4.26 9.22 -11.80
CA LYS A 41 3.52 8.94 -10.57
C LYS A 41 4.35 8.12 -9.60
N VAL A 42 4.10 8.32 -8.31
CA VAL A 42 4.73 7.60 -7.20
C VAL A 42 3.68 6.82 -6.45
N TYR A 43 3.88 5.51 -6.33
CA TYR A 43 2.96 4.63 -5.60
C TYR A 43 3.65 4.10 -4.35
N VAL A 44 2.98 4.19 -3.22
CA VAL A 44 3.54 3.79 -1.92
C VAL A 44 2.45 3.21 -1.02
N VAL A 45 2.84 2.26 -0.16
CA VAL A 45 1.96 1.77 0.91
C VAL A 45 2.31 2.49 2.21
N THR A 46 1.31 3.12 2.82
CA THR A 46 1.52 3.93 4.01
C THR A 46 1.50 3.10 5.30
N ASN A 47 2.02 3.69 6.38
CA ASN A 47 1.94 3.10 7.72
C ASN A 47 0.52 3.05 8.31
N ARG A 48 -0.46 3.57 7.59
CA ARG A 48 -1.89 3.49 7.95
C ARG A 48 -2.62 2.33 7.28
N GLY A 49 -1.93 1.56 6.40
CA GLY A 49 -2.55 0.49 5.60
C GLY A 49 -3.28 1.03 4.39
N GLU A 50 -2.77 2.07 3.77
CA GLU A 50 -3.30 2.69 2.56
C GLU A 50 -2.34 2.47 1.39
N ALA A 51 -2.87 2.22 0.20
CA ALA A 51 -2.14 2.39 -1.05
C ALA A 51 -2.39 3.81 -1.56
N VAL A 52 -1.34 4.55 -1.86
CA VAL A 52 -1.42 5.96 -2.25
C VAL A 52 -0.67 6.19 -3.55
N CYS A 53 -1.28 6.96 -4.45
CA CYS A 53 -0.65 7.48 -5.65
C CYS A 53 -0.43 8.97 -5.50
N LEU A 54 0.79 9.41 -5.82
CA LEU A 54 1.21 10.81 -5.77
C LEU A 54 1.64 11.27 -7.15
N ASP A 55 1.50 12.55 -7.41
CA ASP A 55 2.19 13.19 -8.52
C ASP A 55 3.69 13.31 -8.23
N ILE A 56 4.52 13.14 -9.27
CA ILE A 56 5.99 13.17 -9.13
C ILE A 56 6.52 14.56 -8.80
N ASP A 57 5.83 15.61 -9.25
CA ASP A 57 6.22 17.02 -9.07
C ASP A 57 5.65 17.61 -7.77
N GLY A 58 4.77 16.86 -7.08
CA GLY A 58 4.08 17.32 -5.87
C GLY A 58 3.14 18.48 -6.18
N LEU A 59 2.95 19.40 -5.22
CA LEU A 59 2.09 20.57 -5.40
C LEU A 59 2.77 21.72 -6.19
N ALA A 60 3.95 21.50 -6.76
CA ALA A 60 4.69 22.57 -7.45
C ALA A 60 4.01 23.03 -8.76
N ASP A 61 3.28 22.17 -9.43
CA ASP A 61 2.54 22.47 -10.65
C ASP A 61 1.01 22.55 -10.43
N GLY A 62 0.55 22.26 -9.23
CA GLY A 62 -0.86 22.36 -8.83
C GLY A 62 -1.31 21.21 -7.93
N ASN A 63 -2.62 21.04 -7.80
CA ASN A 63 -3.27 19.88 -7.17
C ASN A 63 -4.09 19.20 -8.26
N ASP A 64 -3.59 18.09 -8.79
CA ASP A 64 -4.07 17.48 -10.04
C ASP A 64 -5.04 16.31 -9.85
N GLY A 65 -5.11 15.77 -8.66
CA GLY A 65 -5.95 14.59 -8.39
C GLY A 65 -7.41 14.92 -8.05
N PRO A 66 -8.27 13.91 -7.96
CA PRO A 66 -9.57 14.05 -7.32
C PRO A 66 -9.46 14.21 -5.79
N PHE A 67 -8.33 13.86 -5.20
CA PHE A 67 -8.06 14.10 -3.79
C PHE A 67 -7.68 15.57 -3.60
N SER A 68 -8.12 16.18 -2.51
CA SER A 68 -7.89 17.63 -2.26
C SER A 68 -7.79 17.97 -0.77
N ASP A 69 -7.61 16.97 0.07
CA ASP A 69 -7.56 17.10 1.53
C ASP A 69 -6.15 16.89 2.11
N GLU A 70 -5.08 17.19 1.35
CA GLU A 70 -3.67 17.00 1.74
C GLU A 70 -3.36 17.70 3.06
N ALA A 71 -3.85 18.93 3.24
CA ALA A 71 -3.65 19.71 4.46
C ALA A 71 -4.16 18.99 5.71
N LYS A 72 -5.27 18.29 5.58
CA LYS A 72 -5.86 17.49 6.65
C LYS A 72 -5.19 16.13 6.78
N TYR A 73 -4.89 15.50 5.65
CA TYR A 73 -4.25 14.18 5.61
C TYR A 73 -2.89 14.18 6.32
N MET A 74 -2.08 15.20 6.08
CA MET A 74 -0.75 15.36 6.68
C MET A 74 -0.77 15.84 8.13
N SER A 75 -1.94 16.15 8.69
CA SER A 75 -2.08 16.65 10.06
C SER A 75 -2.07 15.52 11.09
N ALA A 76 -1.29 15.72 12.15
CA ALA A 76 -1.22 14.78 13.28
C ALA A 76 -2.28 15.04 14.36
N ASP A 77 -2.80 16.25 14.47
CA ASP A 77 -3.66 16.73 15.56
C ASP A 77 -5.01 17.28 15.11
N GLY A 78 -5.29 17.20 13.81
CA GLY A 78 -6.52 17.72 13.18
C GLY A 78 -6.48 19.20 12.84
N SER A 79 -5.38 19.92 13.09
CA SER A 79 -5.13 21.23 12.49
C SER A 79 -4.84 21.06 10.99
N LEU A 80 -5.02 22.12 10.22
CA LEU A 80 -4.65 22.09 8.80
C LEU A 80 -3.16 22.45 8.66
N VAL A 81 -2.43 21.62 7.91
CA VAL A 81 -1.05 21.95 7.51
C VAL A 81 -1.11 23.08 6.48
N GLU A 82 -0.23 24.08 6.62
CA GLU A 82 -0.06 25.10 5.58
C GLU A 82 0.70 24.47 4.40
N LEU A 83 -0.01 24.24 3.30
CA LEU A 83 0.56 23.63 2.11
C LEU A 83 1.40 24.62 1.31
N SER A 84 2.41 24.09 0.62
CA SER A 84 3.28 24.83 -0.30
C SER A 84 3.69 23.88 -1.45
N ASP A 85 4.43 24.38 -2.41
CA ASP A 85 5.07 23.63 -3.49
C ASP A 85 6.04 22.54 -3.00
N GLN A 86 6.40 22.55 -1.73
CA GLN A 86 7.25 21.52 -1.09
C GLN A 86 6.46 20.39 -0.41
N HIS A 87 5.17 20.24 -0.73
CA HIS A 87 4.34 19.13 -0.26
C HIS A 87 3.95 18.22 -1.42
N ALA A 88 3.68 16.97 -1.08
CA ALA A 88 3.18 15.99 -2.06
C ALA A 88 1.77 16.36 -2.51
N ASP A 89 1.49 16.11 -3.78
CA ASP A 89 0.14 16.06 -4.35
C ASP A 89 -0.35 14.61 -4.35
N ILE A 90 -1.52 14.36 -3.76
CA ILE A 90 -2.13 13.04 -3.66
C ILE A 90 -3.17 12.89 -4.76
N LEU A 91 -2.93 12.01 -5.72
CA LEU A 91 -3.88 11.74 -6.79
C LEU A 91 -5.05 10.89 -6.33
N TRP A 92 -4.78 9.81 -5.60
CA TRP A 92 -5.80 8.95 -4.99
C TRP A 92 -5.24 8.16 -3.80
N ILE A 93 -6.16 7.71 -2.93
CA ILE A 93 -5.90 6.84 -1.77
C ILE A 93 -6.87 5.66 -1.81
N TYR A 94 -6.37 4.46 -1.57
CA TYR A 94 -7.18 3.27 -1.28
C TYR A 94 -6.88 2.80 0.15
N ASP A 95 -7.84 3.03 1.06
CA ASP A 95 -7.73 2.60 2.46
C ASP A 95 -8.12 1.13 2.59
N MET A 96 -7.13 0.24 2.67
CA MET A 96 -7.35 -1.21 2.75
C MET A 96 -8.08 -1.62 4.03
N ARG A 97 -8.02 -0.82 5.08
CA ARG A 97 -8.70 -1.14 6.35
C ARG A 97 -10.20 -0.81 6.27
N GLU A 98 -10.55 0.33 5.71
CA GLU A 98 -11.95 0.72 5.55
C GLU A 98 -12.65 -0.10 4.46
N GLU A 99 -11.98 -0.32 3.33
CA GLU A 99 -12.55 -0.98 2.16
C GLU A 99 -12.60 -2.51 2.29
N LEU A 100 -11.59 -3.12 2.91
CA LEU A 100 -11.44 -4.59 2.97
C LEU A 100 -11.51 -5.16 4.38
N GLY A 101 -11.57 -4.30 5.41
CA GLY A 101 -11.58 -4.73 6.79
C GLY A 101 -10.29 -5.42 7.25
N VAL A 102 -9.17 -5.20 6.57
CA VAL A 102 -7.89 -5.79 6.96
C VAL A 102 -7.42 -5.30 8.31
N PHE A 103 -6.68 -6.14 9.02
CA PHE A 103 -6.07 -5.83 10.31
C PHE A 103 -4.54 -5.94 10.19
N PRO A 104 -3.85 -4.86 9.76
CA PRO A 104 -2.41 -4.88 9.62
C PRO A 104 -1.74 -5.07 10.98
N HIS A 105 -0.89 -6.09 11.10
CA HIS A 105 -0.14 -6.32 12.33
C HIS A 105 1.12 -5.45 12.35
N ASN A 106 1.27 -4.60 13.35
CA ASN A 106 2.37 -3.65 13.56
C ASN A 106 2.52 -2.60 12.46
N VAL A 107 2.77 -3.00 11.24
CA VAL A 107 3.18 -2.13 10.15
C VAL A 107 2.65 -2.65 8.81
N SER A 108 2.34 -1.74 7.92
CA SER A 108 2.19 -2.04 6.49
C SER A 108 3.52 -1.79 5.80
N SER A 109 4.14 -2.83 5.25
CA SER A 109 5.53 -2.79 4.76
C SER A 109 5.71 -3.24 3.32
N CYS A 110 4.62 -3.61 2.64
CA CYS A 110 4.69 -4.04 1.25
C CYS A 110 5.23 -2.93 0.35
N SER A 111 6.26 -3.22 -0.41
CA SER A 111 6.62 -2.40 -1.57
C SER A 111 5.74 -2.82 -2.73
N PRO A 112 4.94 -1.90 -3.31
CA PRO A 112 4.01 -2.24 -4.38
C PRO A 112 4.73 -2.66 -5.65
N LEU A 113 4.06 -3.42 -6.50
CA LEU A 113 4.55 -3.87 -7.80
C LEU A 113 3.57 -3.46 -8.89
N ILE A 114 4.06 -2.89 -9.97
CA ILE A 114 3.26 -2.58 -11.17
C ILE A 114 3.50 -3.66 -12.23
N ILE A 115 2.41 -4.18 -12.79
CA ILE A 115 2.42 -5.00 -14.00
C ILE A 115 1.34 -4.44 -14.95
N ASP A 116 1.75 -3.90 -16.09
CA ASP A 116 0.86 -3.18 -17.00
C ASP A 116 0.14 -2.01 -16.27
N ASP A 117 -1.18 -2.04 -16.19
CA ASP A 117 -2.01 -1.03 -15.52
C ASP A 117 -2.48 -1.45 -14.11
N ILE A 118 -1.86 -2.48 -13.53
CA ILE A 118 -2.25 -3.06 -12.27
C ILE A 118 -1.18 -2.84 -11.21
N LEU A 119 -1.59 -2.33 -10.06
CA LEU A 119 -0.77 -2.19 -8.85
C LEU A 119 -1.08 -3.34 -7.89
N TYR A 120 -0.09 -4.17 -7.60
CA TYR A 120 -0.20 -5.27 -6.64
C TYR A 120 0.33 -4.86 -5.28
N VAL A 121 -0.47 -5.11 -4.24
CA VAL A 121 -0.18 -4.69 -2.86
C VAL A 121 -0.52 -5.82 -1.89
N ALA A 122 0.42 -6.16 -0.99
CA ALA A 122 0.11 -6.98 0.17
C ALA A 122 -0.44 -6.10 1.29
N THR A 123 -1.52 -6.55 1.94
CA THR A 123 -2.31 -5.77 2.88
C THR A 123 -1.72 -5.69 4.29
N SER A 124 -0.71 -6.52 4.57
CA SER A 124 -0.13 -6.72 5.90
C SER A 124 -1.12 -7.28 6.93
N ASN A 125 -2.25 -7.87 6.47
CA ASN A 125 -3.21 -8.51 7.35
C ASN A 125 -2.53 -9.58 8.22
N GLY A 126 -2.87 -9.65 9.51
CA GLY A 126 -2.15 -10.49 10.45
C GLY A 126 -2.90 -10.76 11.74
N VAL A 127 -2.14 -11.20 12.75
CA VAL A 127 -2.66 -11.53 14.08
C VAL A 127 -2.87 -10.29 14.94
N ASP A 128 -3.60 -10.45 16.03
CA ASP A 128 -3.80 -9.42 17.05
C ASP A 128 -2.59 -9.26 17.99
N TRP A 129 -2.72 -8.38 18.98
CA TRP A 129 -1.71 -8.13 20.02
C TRP A 129 -1.30 -9.37 20.81
N SER A 130 -2.21 -10.31 20.99
CA SER A 130 -1.92 -11.53 21.75
C SER A 130 -1.12 -12.54 20.95
N HIS A 131 -1.00 -12.34 19.62
CA HIS A 131 -0.43 -13.28 18.65
C HIS A 131 -1.15 -14.64 18.60
N ASN A 132 -2.41 -14.68 19.08
CA ASN A 132 -3.19 -15.91 19.12
C ASN A 132 -4.44 -15.88 18.24
N ASN A 133 -4.91 -14.68 17.88
CA ASN A 133 -6.13 -14.54 17.08
C ASN A 133 -5.83 -13.82 15.77
N ILE A 134 -6.60 -14.13 14.74
CA ILE A 134 -6.62 -13.43 13.45
C ILE A 134 -7.92 -12.64 13.40
N PRO A 135 -7.88 -11.30 13.60
CA PRO A 135 -9.10 -10.48 13.66
C PRO A 135 -9.88 -10.43 12.35
N ALA A 136 -9.18 -10.50 11.22
CA ALA A 136 -9.76 -10.42 9.89
C ALA A 136 -9.40 -11.65 9.02
N PRO A 137 -9.88 -12.86 9.38
CA PRO A 137 -9.44 -14.09 8.70
C PRO A 137 -9.95 -14.22 7.26
N PHE A 138 -10.99 -13.46 6.88
CA PHE A 138 -11.58 -13.49 5.54
C PHE A 138 -11.18 -12.31 4.66
N SER A 139 -10.42 -11.36 5.21
CA SER A 139 -9.89 -10.25 4.42
C SER A 139 -8.70 -10.70 3.58
N PRO A 140 -8.52 -10.17 2.36
CA PRO A 140 -7.43 -10.59 1.48
C PRO A 140 -6.07 -10.21 2.03
N SER A 141 -5.06 -11.04 1.75
CA SER A 141 -3.66 -10.76 2.08
C SER A 141 -2.88 -10.11 0.94
N LEU A 142 -3.36 -10.24 -0.31
CA LEU A 142 -2.80 -9.64 -1.51
C LEU A 142 -3.93 -9.17 -2.41
N ILE A 143 -3.81 -7.95 -2.95
CA ILE A 143 -4.81 -7.31 -3.80
C ILE A 143 -4.20 -6.75 -5.08
N ALA A 144 -5.05 -6.54 -6.08
CA ALA A 144 -4.76 -5.87 -7.32
C ALA A 144 -5.62 -4.60 -7.42
N LEU A 145 -5.00 -3.45 -7.61
CA LEU A 145 -5.64 -2.16 -7.81
C LEU A 145 -5.37 -1.63 -9.21
N SER A 146 -6.26 -0.83 -9.75
CA SER A 146 -5.99 -0.02 -10.92
C SER A 146 -4.95 1.05 -10.58
N LYS A 147 -3.83 1.11 -11.32
CA LYS A 147 -2.84 2.16 -11.11
C LYS A 147 -3.35 3.55 -11.48
N VAL A 148 -4.44 3.63 -12.26
CA VAL A 148 -5.00 4.89 -12.77
C VAL A 148 -5.78 5.63 -11.69
N ASP A 149 -6.67 4.92 -10.97
CA ASP A 149 -7.64 5.51 -10.06
C ASP A 149 -7.74 4.82 -8.70
N GLY A 150 -6.91 3.80 -8.44
CA GLY A 150 -6.89 3.06 -7.19
C GLY A 150 -8.06 2.10 -6.98
N SER A 151 -8.94 1.90 -7.96
CA SER A 151 -10.07 0.98 -7.83
C SER A 151 -9.62 -0.48 -7.67
N LEU A 152 -10.33 -1.24 -6.85
CA LEU A 152 -10.05 -2.66 -6.63
C LEU A 152 -10.39 -3.48 -7.88
N LEU A 153 -9.41 -4.22 -8.40
CA LEU A 153 -9.55 -5.10 -9.56
C LEU A 153 -9.63 -6.57 -9.19
N GLY A 154 -9.13 -6.94 -8.01
CA GLY A 154 -9.18 -8.33 -7.56
C GLY A 154 -8.46 -8.56 -6.24
N GLU A 155 -8.75 -9.72 -5.65
CA GLU A 155 -8.22 -10.20 -4.38
C GLU A 155 -7.64 -11.61 -4.58
N GLU A 156 -6.64 -11.99 -3.77
CA GLU A 156 -6.18 -13.37 -3.77
C GLU A 156 -7.23 -14.30 -3.19
N ALA A 157 -7.43 -15.45 -3.84
CA ALA A 157 -8.43 -16.44 -3.45
C ALA A 157 -7.83 -17.66 -2.70
N SER A 158 -6.58 -17.57 -2.26
CA SER A 158 -5.90 -18.67 -1.57
C SER A 158 -6.14 -18.71 -0.06
N GLN A 159 -6.91 -17.75 0.46
CA GLN A 159 -7.32 -17.69 1.88
C GLN A 159 -6.12 -17.68 2.84
N VAL A 160 -5.05 -16.96 2.49
CA VAL A 160 -3.83 -16.87 3.30
C VAL A 160 -4.13 -16.35 4.69
N SER A 161 -5.04 -15.36 4.80
CA SER A 161 -5.40 -14.73 6.07
C SER A 161 -5.98 -15.70 7.09
N GLU A 162 -6.66 -16.80 6.68
CA GLU A 162 -7.20 -17.79 7.63
C GLU A 162 -6.11 -18.59 8.36
N ARG A 163 -4.89 -18.62 7.84
CA ARG A 163 -3.78 -19.41 8.38
C ARG A 163 -2.46 -18.65 8.48
N VAL A 164 -2.53 -17.31 8.44
CA VAL A 164 -1.37 -16.46 8.64
C VAL A 164 -0.70 -16.76 9.99
N LEU A 165 0.63 -16.87 9.98
CA LEU A 165 1.39 -17.19 11.20
C LEU A 165 1.68 -15.94 12.04
N HIS A 166 1.81 -14.77 11.39
CA HIS A 166 2.05 -13.50 12.04
C HIS A 166 1.42 -12.35 11.23
N ALA A 167 1.97 -12.04 10.05
CA ALA A 167 1.42 -11.07 9.11
C ALA A 167 1.93 -11.30 7.69
N SER A 168 1.27 -10.70 6.72
CA SER A 168 1.62 -10.77 5.30
C SER A 168 2.40 -9.53 4.88
N TRP A 169 3.71 -9.48 5.17
CA TRP A 169 4.57 -8.31 4.94
C TRP A 169 5.38 -8.34 3.66
N SER A 170 5.43 -9.49 2.97
CA SER A 170 6.24 -9.66 1.77
C SER A 170 5.77 -8.78 0.62
N SER A 171 6.72 -8.25 -0.14
CA SER A 171 6.43 -7.58 -1.39
C SER A 171 6.25 -8.59 -2.52
N PRO A 172 5.31 -8.39 -3.45
CA PRO A 172 5.16 -9.22 -4.62
C PRO A 172 6.31 -9.03 -5.62
N ALA A 173 6.51 -10.00 -6.48
CA ALA A 173 7.48 -9.98 -7.56
C ALA A 173 6.84 -10.50 -8.85
N TYR A 174 7.36 -10.05 -9.99
CA TYR A 174 6.96 -10.54 -11.31
C TYR A 174 8.05 -11.42 -11.90
N GLY A 175 7.66 -12.49 -12.58
CA GLY A 175 8.56 -13.35 -13.30
C GLY A 175 7.84 -14.30 -14.26
N GLU A 176 8.60 -15.05 -15.02
CA GLU A 176 8.06 -16.07 -15.91
C GLU A 176 8.43 -17.47 -15.42
N ILE A 177 7.44 -18.36 -15.37
CA ILE A 177 7.63 -19.77 -15.06
C ILE A 177 7.25 -20.57 -16.31
N ASN A 178 8.25 -21.23 -16.93
CA ASN A 178 8.08 -21.97 -18.19
C ASN A 178 7.47 -21.11 -19.32
N GLY A 179 7.88 -19.84 -19.41
CA GLY A 179 7.37 -18.90 -20.42
C GLY A 179 5.97 -18.33 -20.12
N VAL A 180 5.44 -18.58 -18.94
CA VAL A 180 4.13 -18.05 -18.51
C VAL A 180 4.34 -16.96 -17.46
N PRO A 181 3.83 -15.73 -17.68
CA PRO A 181 3.91 -14.65 -16.72
C PRO A 181 3.21 -15.01 -15.40
N ARG A 182 3.87 -14.70 -14.28
CA ARG A 182 3.35 -14.98 -12.93
C ARG A 182 3.61 -13.83 -11.98
N LEU A 183 2.66 -13.59 -11.11
CA LEU A 183 2.82 -12.83 -9.89
C LEU A 183 3.29 -13.79 -8.80
N ILE A 184 4.47 -13.55 -8.24
CA ILE A 184 5.09 -14.41 -7.23
C ILE A 184 5.07 -13.68 -5.89
N TRP A 185 4.59 -14.35 -4.85
CA TRP A 185 4.46 -13.71 -3.55
C TRP A 185 4.61 -14.70 -2.39
N GLY A 186 5.30 -14.27 -1.32
CA GLY A 186 5.44 -15.02 -0.08
C GLY A 186 4.31 -14.72 0.87
N GLY A 187 3.43 -15.68 1.09
CA GLY A 187 2.32 -15.53 2.04
C GLY A 187 2.77 -15.55 3.50
N GLY A 188 2.01 -14.88 4.36
CA GLY A 188 2.19 -14.87 5.81
C GLY A 188 1.97 -16.23 6.49
N ASP A 189 1.54 -17.24 5.74
CA ASP A 189 1.40 -18.65 6.13
C ASP A 189 2.64 -19.50 5.84
N GLY A 190 3.70 -18.89 5.30
CA GLY A 190 4.97 -19.55 4.98
C GLY A 190 5.01 -20.23 3.62
N ILE A 191 4.00 -20.02 2.76
CA ILE A 191 3.92 -20.57 1.41
C ILE A 191 4.31 -19.51 0.39
N CYS A 192 5.12 -19.88 -0.61
CA CYS A 192 5.39 -19.05 -1.77
C CYS A 192 4.39 -19.37 -2.88
N TYR A 193 3.60 -18.39 -3.26
CA TYR A 193 2.54 -18.50 -4.26
C TYR A 193 3.00 -17.99 -5.62
N ALA A 194 2.44 -18.59 -6.67
CA ALA A 194 2.55 -18.12 -8.03
C ALA A 194 1.13 -17.96 -8.61
N PHE A 195 0.66 -16.73 -8.67
CA PHE A 195 -0.65 -16.38 -9.21
C PHE A 195 -0.60 -16.06 -10.70
N GLU A 196 -1.75 -16.01 -11.34
CA GLU A 196 -1.86 -15.37 -12.65
C GLU A 196 -1.40 -13.91 -12.54
N SER A 197 -0.73 -13.42 -13.59
CA SER A 197 -0.23 -12.04 -13.61
C SER A 197 -1.32 -10.99 -13.86
N LYS A 198 -2.57 -11.41 -14.05
CA LYS A 198 -3.76 -10.56 -14.17
C LYS A 198 -4.89 -11.16 -13.36
N PRO A 199 -5.74 -10.33 -12.72
CA PRO A 199 -6.95 -10.82 -12.07
C PRO A 199 -7.82 -11.62 -13.06
N VAL A 200 -8.33 -12.75 -12.61
CA VAL A 200 -9.25 -13.58 -13.41
C VAL A 200 -10.66 -13.34 -12.90
N VAL A 201 -11.58 -13.08 -13.80
CA VAL A 201 -13.00 -13.05 -13.47
C VAL A 201 -13.42 -14.49 -13.17
N GLY A 202 -13.76 -14.76 -11.91
CA GLY A 202 -14.33 -16.06 -11.52
C GLY A 202 -15.71 -16.28 -12.12
N PRO A 203 -16.18 -17.51 -12.21
CA PRO A 203 -17.59 -17.73 -12.44
C PRO A 203 -18.37 -17.14 -11.27
N ASP A 204 -19.44 -16.39 -11.58
CA ASP A 204 -20.39 -15.84 -10.60
C ASP A 204 -21.00 -16.90 -9.68
#